data_8200446f2c2674b52b581ec696e17afc
#
_entry.id   8200446f2c2674b52b581ec696e17afc
#
_cell.length_a   1.000
_cell.length_b   1.000
_cell.length_c   1.000
_cell.angle_alpha   90.00
_cell.angle_beta   90.00
_cell.angle_gamma   90.00
#
_symmetry.space_group_name_H-M   'P 1'
#
loop_
_entity.id
_entity.type
_entity.pdbx_description
1 polymer ?
#
loop_
_entity_poly.entity_id
_entity_poly.type
_entity_poly.pdbx_seq_one_letter_code
_entity_poly.pdbx_strand_id
1 'polypeptide(L)' 'MNINKFLDKKYEKLTLKEIAASPVDAIAGISEGDAKLLKDAFKVKTVADLAKLKYVKWAQAICTLADGEL' A
#
# COMPACT_ATOMS: atom_id res chain seq x y z
N MET A 1 -12.57 12.56 4.13
CA MET A 1 -12.39 11.29 3.41
C MET A 1 -12.35 10.14 4.39
N ASN A 2 -13.14 9.13 4.15
CA ASN A 2 -13.14 7.95 5.03
C ASN A 2 -12.11 6.92 4.54
N ILE A 3 -10.95 6.92 5.17
CA ILE A 3 -9.85 6.01 4.83
C ILE A 3 -10.15 4.55 5.20
N ASN A 4 -11.11 4.32 6.11
CA ASN A 4 -11.41 2.97 6.59
C ASN A 4 -11.84 2.00 5.49
N LYS A 5 -12.44 2.50 4.41
CA LYS A 5 -12.85 1.63 3.29
C LYS A 5 -11.66 1.00 2.55
N PHE A 6 -10.45 1.51 2.76
CA PHE A 6 -9.23 0.98 2.16
C PHE A 6 -8.48 0.02 3.07
N LEU A 7 -9.02 -0.24 4.28
CA LEU A 7 -8.37 -1.02 5.31
C LEU A 7 -9.15 -2.28 5.66
N ASP A 8 -8.42 -3.31 6.07
CA ASP A 8 -9.02 -4.46 6.74
C ASP A 8 -9.62 -3.97 8.07
N LYS A 9 -10.77 -4.52 8.45
CA LYS A 9 -11.55 -4.05 9.63
C LYS A 9 -10.73 -3.95 10.91
N LYS A 10 -9.80 -4.87 11.14
CA LYS A 10 -9.01 -4.86 12.37
C LYS A 10 -8.07 -3.66 12.49
N TYR A 11 -7.87 -2.92 11.41
CA TYR A 11 -6.97 -1.76 11.37
C TYR A 11 -7.71 -0.41 11.34
N GLU A 12 -9.04 -0.42 11.33
CA GLU A 12 -9.84 0.81 11.15
C GLU A 12 -9.71 1.83 12.28
N LYS A 13 -9.37 1.37 13.49
CA LYS A 13 -9.28 2.24 14.67
C LYS A 13 -7.87 2.76 14.96
N LEU A 14 -6.91 2.45 14.11
CA LEU A 14 -5.53 2.86 14.30
C LEU A 14 -5.28 4.29 13.79
N THR A 15 -4.27 4.95 14.34
CA THR A 15 -3.79 6.22 13.79
C THR A 15 -3.12 5.99 12.44
N LEU A 16 -2.96 7.04 11.64
CA LEU A 16 -2.28 6.93 10.35
C LEU A 16 -0.84 6.43 10.50
N LYS A 17 -0.14 6.85 11.55
CA LYS A 17 1.22 6.35 11.84
C LYS A 17 1.22 4.85 12.13
N GLU A 18 0.26 4.40 12.92
CA GLU A 18 0.12 2.98 13.24
C GLU A 18 -0.22 2.16 12.00
N ILE A 19 -1.10 2.68 11.14
CA ILE A 19 -1.46 2.02 9.88
C ILE A 19 -0.25 1.93 8.96
N ALA A 20 0.53 3.01 8.85
CA ALA A 20 1.74 3.02 8.02
C ALA A 20 2.76 1.97 8.48
N ALA A 21 2.83 1.71 9.78
CA ALA A 21 3.73 0.70 10.36
C ALA A 21 3.13 -0.71 10.38
N SER A 22 1.86 -0.86 10.01
CA SER A 22 1.16 -2.14 10.00
C SER A 22 1.60 -3.00 8.82
N PRO A 23 1.38 -4.34 8.88
CA PRO A 23 1.69 -5.21 7.75
C PRO A 23 0.95 -4.75 6.48
N VAL A 24 1.54 -5.04 5.33
CA VAL A 24 0.98 -4.59 4.04
C VAL A 24 -0.44 -5.13 3.80
N ASP A 25 -0.79 -6.28 4.37
CA ASP A 25 -2.14 -6.83 4.27
C ASP A 25 -3.19 -6.10 5.14
N ALA A 26 -2.77 -5.04 5.85
CA ALA A 26 -3.72 -4.10 6.45
C ALA A 26 -4.56 -3.39 5.37
N ILE A 27 -4.05 -3.27 4.16
CA ILE A 27 -4.77 -2.68 3.04
C ILE A 27 -5.82 -3.67 2.54
N ALA A 28 -7.08 -3.22 2.46
CA ALA A 28 -8.17 -4.05 1.95
C ALA A 28 -7.83 -4.54 0.53
N GLY A 29 -8.00 -5.83 0.29
CA GLY A 29 -7.69 -6.44 -0.99
C GLY A 29 -6.34 -7.12 -1.07
N ILE A 30 -5.44 -6.87 -0.11
CA ILE A 30 -4.16 -7.57 -0.02
C ILE A 30 -4.30 -8.70 0.99
N SER A 31 -4.25 -9.94 0.52
CA SER A 31 -4.34 -11.13 1.37
C SER A 31 -3.00 -11.41 2.06
N GLU A 32 -3.01 -12.31 3.05
CA GLU A 32 -1.77 -12.74 3.70
C GLU A 32 -0.82 -13.41 2.68
N GLY A 33 -1.36 -14.15 1.72
CA GLY A 33 -0.57 -14.77 0.65
C GLY A 33 0.09 -13.72 -0.23
N ASP A 34 -0.65 -12.67 -0.60
CA ASP A 34 -0.12 -11.56 -1.39
C ASP A 34 0.96 -10.81 -0.62
N ALA A 35 0.76 -10.60 0.68
CA ALA A 35 1.74 -9.96 1.54
C ALA A 35 3.06 -10.75 1.57
N LYS A 36 2.96 -12.07 1.63
CA LYS A 36 4.13 -12.96 1.59
C LYS A 36 4.90 -12.82 0.28
N LEU A 37 4.16 -12.77 -0.84
CA LEU A 37 4.77 -12.61 -2.17
C LEU A 37 5.49 -11.26 -2.29
N LEU A 38 4.89 -10.19 -1.78
CA LEU A 38 5.50 -8.86 -1.78
C LEU A 38 6.78 -8.84 -0.93
N LYS A 39 6.74 -9.49 0.22
CA LYS A 39 7.91 -9.61 1.08
C LYS A 39 9.04 -10.38 0.39
N ASP A 40 8.71 -11.49 -0.24
CA ASP A 40 9.69 -12.36 -0.90
C ASP A 40 10.28 -11.70 -2.14
N ALA A 41 9.45 -11.02 -2.94
CA ALA A 41 9.89 -10.43 -4.21
C ALA A 41 10.59 -9.08 -4.01
N PHE A 42 10.09 -8.22 -3.12
CA PHE A 42 10.54 -6.83 -2.99
C PHE A 42 10.92 -6.42 -1.57
N LYS A 43 10.87 -7.33 -0.61
CA LYS A 43 11.12 -7.04 0.81
C LYS A 43 10.12 -6.04 1.40
N VAL A 44 8.92 -5.98 0.86
CA VAL A 44 7.85 -5.12 1.34
C VAL A 44 7.13 -5.83 2.47
N LYS A 45 7.20 -5.28 3.69
CA LYS A 45 6.59 -5.85 4.90
C LYS A 45 5.44 -5.01 5.41
N THR A 46 5.56 -3.69 5.34
CA THR A 46 4.60 -2.74 5.90
C THR A 46 3.97 -1.89 4.82
N VAL A 47 2.88 -1.20 5.19
CA VAL A 47 2.24 -0.22 4.32
C VAL A 47 3.25 0.85 3.89
N ALA A 48 4.08 1.33 4.83
CA ALA A 48 5.11 2.33 4.53
C ALA A 48 6.15 1.79 3.53
N ASP A 49 6.55 0.52 3.66
CA ASP A 49 7.50 -0.10 2.72
C ASP A 49 6.95 -0.11 1.31
N LEU A 50 5.67 -0.43 1.15
CA LEU A 50 5.01 -0.41 -0.17
C LEU A 50 5.03 1.01 -0.75
N ALA A 51 4.71 2.01 0.07
CA ALA A 51 4.69 3.41 -0.36
C ALA A 51 6.08 3.92 -0.79
N LYS A 52 7.14 3.39 -0.18
CA LYS A 52 8.52 3.79 -0.48
C LYS A 52 9.13 3.02 -1.67
N LEU A 53 8.45 1.99 -2.16
CA LEU A 53 8.95 1.19 -3.27
C LEU A 53 9.04 2.06 -4.52
N LYS A 54 10.25 2.22 -5.05
CA LYS A 54 10.51 3.14 -6.18
C LYS A 54 9.71 2.79 -7.42
N TYR A 55 9.46 1.51 -7.66
CA TYR A 55 8.69 1.06 -8.84
C TYR A 55 7.23 1.53 -8.78
N VAL A 56 6.64 1.55 -7.58
CA VAL A 56 5.28 2.06 -7.37
C VAL A 56 5.26 3.57 -7.64
N LYS A 57 6.23 4.30 -7.10
CA LYS A 57 6.34 5.75 -7.34
C LYS A 57 6.51 6.08 -8.82
N TRP A 58 7.34 5.33 -9.50
CA TRP A 58 7.58 5.51 -10.94
C TRP A 58 6.33 5.20 -11.76
N ALA A 59 5.63 4.11 -11.43
CA ALA A 59 4.40 3.74 -12.11
C ALA A 59 3.33 4.83 -11.94
N GLN A 60 3.18 5.35 -10.72
CA GLN A 60 2.24 6.44 -10.44
C GLN A 60 2.59 7.71 -11.24
N ALA A 61 3.88 8.07 -11.28
CA ALA A 61 4.34 9.24 -12.03
C ALA A 61 4.08 9.08 -13.52
N ILE A 62 4.36 7.91 -14.08
CA ILE A 62 4.11 7.62 -15.51
C ILE A 62 2.62 7.76 -15.82
N CYS A 63 1.75 7.17 -15.01
CA CYS A 63 0.31 7.24 -15.23
C CYS A 63 -0.22 8.67 -15.09
N THR A 64 0.30 9.43 -14.13
CA THR A 64 -0.08 10.84 -13.96
C THR A 64 0.29 11.66 -15.20
N LEU A 65 1.49 11.45 -15.74
CA LEU A 65 1.94 12.14 -16.96
C LEU A 65 1.13 11.69 -18.18
N ALA A 66 0.83 10.40 -18.27
CA ALA A 66 0.02 9.86 -19.36
C ALA A 66 -1.38 10.45 -19.38
N ASP A 67 -1.99 10.66 -18.21
CA ASP A 67 -3.32 11.28 -18.11
C ASP A 67 -3.34 12.72 -18.64
N GLY A 68 -2.21 13.43 -18.56
CA GLY A 68 -2.08 14.78 -19.10
C GLY A 68 -1.64 14.84 -20.57
N GLU A 69 -1.37 13.69 -21.18
CA GLU A 69 -0.95 13.62 -22.58
C GLU A 69 -2.12 13.87 -23.52
N LEU A 70 -1.90 14.72 -24.53
CA LEU A 70 -2.92 15.05 -25.51
C LEU A 70 -2.87 14.13 -26.74
#